data_f9613ae3b894406b83ad082030eb5ba5
#
_entry.id   f9613ae3b894406b83ad082030eb5ba5
#
_cell.length_a   1.000
_cell.length_b   1.000
_cell.length_c   1.000
_cell.angle_alpha   90.00
_cell.angle_beta   90.00
_cell.angle_gamma   90.00
#
_symmetry.space_group_name_H-M   'P 1'
#
loop_
_entity.id
_entity.type
_entity.pdbx_description
1 polymer ?
#
loop_
_entity_poly.entity_id
_entity_poly.type
_entity_poly.pdbx_seq_one_letter_code
_entity_poly.pdbx_strand_id
1 'polypeptide(L)'
;MIRTTSVPVILVAALLTGPLPVLAGDDEHDLGLVTWMGRLQYYTHKLGLSVDAGNKPLIAYYIHEVEEVIEAIEDIDEADGVPIGELVKEILEPTVESLEASFESGDELRVDADYNRLLGACNQCHEKANRPYLIVERRHDNPYMQRFKPSRAVASPAAE
;
A
#
# COMPACT_ATOMS: atom_id res chain seq x y z
N MET A 1 -0.27 -6.49 -86.79
CA MET A 1 0.63 -5.85 -85.82
C MET A 1 -0.22 -5.24 -84.74
N ILE A 2 -0.34 -5.92 -83.62
CA ILE A 2 -1.15 -5.50 -82.45
C ILE A 2 -0.15 -5.03 -81.39
N ARG A 3 -0.19 -3.72 -81.02
CA ARG A 3 0.61 -3.14 -79.96
C ARG A 3 -0.16 -3.26 -78.65
N THR A 4 0.34 -4.08 -77.75
CA THR A 4 -0.13 -4.16 -76.33
C THR A 4 0.56 -3.07 -75.55
N THR A 5 -0.21 -2.10 -75.09
CA THR A 5 0.22 -1.09 -74.09
C THR A 5 0.03 -1.62 -72.69
N SER A 6 1.14 -1.88 -71.97
CA SER A 6 1.10 -2.23 -70.57
C SER A 6 0.92 -0.97 -69.72
N VAL A 7 -0.13 -0.96 -68.86
CA VAL A 7 -0.37 0.08 -67.88
C VAL A 7 0.26 -0.37 -66.55
N PRO A 8 1.11 0.43 -65.91
CA PRO A 8 1.65 0.06 -64.59
C PRO A 8 0.59 0.27 -63.49
N VAL A 9 0.31 -0.78 -62.73
CA VAL A 9 -0.52 -0.70 -61.52
C VAL A 9 0.36 -0.14 -60.42
N ILE A 10 0.08 1.08 -60.00
CA ILE A 10 0.70 1.68 -58.78
C ILE A 10 -0.06 1.18 -57.57
N LEU A 11 0.60 0.34 -56.78
CA LEU A 11 0.10 -0.14 -55.51
C LEU A 11 0.37 0.94 -54.45
N VAL A 12 -0.66 1.71 -54.05
CA VAL A 12 -0.58 2.66 -52.95
C VAL A 12 -0.77 1.88 -51.64
N ALA A 13 0.32 1.64 -50.93
CA ALA A 13 0.27 1.10 -49.57
C ALA A 13 -0.18 2.22 -48.62
N ALA A 14 -1.43 2.20 -48.22
CA ALA A 14 -1.96 3.06 -47.16
C ALA A 14 -1.39 2.62 -45.82
N LEU A 15 -0.45 3.37 -45.28
CA LEU A 15 0.03 3.23 -43.90
C LEU A 15 -1.10 3.64 -42.93
N LEU A 16 -1.77 2.66 -42.36
CA LEU A 16 -2.72 2.85 -41.26
C LEU A 16 -1.95 3.20 -39.97
N THR A 17 -1.62 4.49 -39.81
CA THR A 17 -1.18 5.04 -38.51
C THR A 17 -2.40 5.33 -37.67
N GLY A 18 -3.05 4.28 -37.15
CA GLY A 18 -4.03 4.44 -36.10
C GLY A 18 -3.31 4.78 -34.77
N PRO A 19 -3.90 5.63 -33.90
CA PRO A 19 -3.36 5.82 -32.57
C PRO A 19 -3.36 4.46 -31.85
N LEU A 20 -2.20 4.07 -31.31
CA LEU A 20 -2.12 2.91 -30.42
C LEU A 20 -3.06 3.16 -29.25
N PRO A 21 -3.89 2.18 -28.83
CA PRO A 21 -4.66 2.31 -27.61
C PRO A 21 -3.65 2.52 -26.48
N VAL A 22 -3.70 3.69 -25.84
CA VAL A 22 -3.09 3.89 -24.55
C VAL A 22 -3.85 2.93 -23.63
N LEU A 23 -3.18 1.87 -23.15
CA LEU A 23 -3.70 1.07 -22.08
C LEU A 23 -3.87 2.05 -20.91
N ALA A 24 -5.13 2.41 -20.62
CA ALA A 24 -5.46 3.12 -19.39
C ALA A 24 -4.82 2.28 -18.29
N GLY A 25 -3.99 2.91 -17.45
CA GLY A 25 -3.42 2.23 -16.29
C GLY A 25 -4.57 1.65 -15.50
N ASP A 26 -4.42 0.42 -15.03
CA ASP A 26 -5.37 -0.19 -14.11
C ASP A 26 -5.56 0.81 -12.97
N ASP A 27 -6.79 1.28 -12.80
CA ASP A 27 -7.15 2.15 -11.68
C ASP A 27 -6.73 1.42 -10.41
N GLU A 28 -6.00 2.09 -9.54
CA GLU A 28 -5.45 1.53 -8.31
C GLU A 28 -6.54 0.87 -7.43
N HIS A 29 -7.79 1.30 -7.59
CA HIS A 29 -8.99 0.73 -6.97
C HIS A 29 -9.38 -0.67 -7.47
N ASP A 30 -8.88 -1.14 -8.61
CA ASP A 30 -9.20 -2.47 -9.16
C ASP A 30 -8.20 -3.58 -8.69
N LEU A 31 -7.35 -3.26 -7.74
CA LEU A 31 -6.44 -4.25 -7.13
C LEU A 31 -7.23 -5.19 -6.22
N GLY A 32 -7.11 -6.50 -6.45
CA GLY A 32 -7.76 -7.49 -5.58
C GLY A 32 -7.26 -7.46 -4.13
N LEU A 33 -8.10 -7.91 -3.18
CA LEU A 33 -7.81 -7.92 -1.73
C LEU A 33 -6.41 -8.44 -1.38
N VAL A 34 -5.94 -9.51 -2.05
CA VAL A 34 -4.61 -10.10 -1.78
C VAL A 34 -3.48 -9.10 -2.03
N THR A 35 -3.61 -8.26 -3.05
CA THR A 35 -2.61 -7.23 -3.37
C THR A 35 -2.62 -6.13 -2.29
N TRP A 36 -3.79 -5.69 -1.88
CA TRP A 36 -3.93 -4.70 -0.80
C TRP A 36 -3.40 -5.22 0.53
N MET A 37 -3.71 -6.47 0.90
CA MET A 37 -3.16 -7.10 2.10
C MET A 37 -1.62 -7.21 2.04
N GLY A 38 -1.05 -7.46 0.86
CA GLY A 38 0.39 -7.44 0.65
C GLY A 38 1.00 -6.05 0.86
N ARG A 39 0.34 -4.98 0.38
CA ARG A 39 0.75 -3.58 0.61
C ARG A 39 0.62 -3.21 2.09
N LEU A 40 -0.49 -3.58 2.74
CA LEU A 40 -0.69 -3.34 4.16
C LEU A 40 0.41 -3.98 5.01
N GLN A 41 0.72 -5.25 4.75
CA GLN A 41 1.82 -5.95 5.43
C GLN A 41 3.17 -5.26 5.19
N TYR A 42 3.44 -4.85 3.97
CA TYR A 42 4.68 -4.16 3.60
C TYR A 42 4.87 -2.84 4.37
N TYR A 43 3.86 -1.98 4.41
CA TYR A 43 3.94 -0.70 5.11
C TYR A 43 3.89 -0.88 6.63
N THR A 44 3.09 -1.80 7.15
CA THR A 44 3.05 -2.13 8.58
C THR A 44 4.41 -2.62 9.08
N HIS A 45 5.10 -3.47 8.33
CA HIS A 45 6.46 -3.90 8.71
C HIS A 45 7.45 -2.72 8.73
N LYS A 46 7.41 -1.85 7.72
CA LYS A 46 8.27 -0.65 7.68
C LYS A 46 7.96 0.34 8.79
N LEU A 47 6.69 0.48 9.16
CA LEU A 47 6.26 1.25 10.31
C LEU A 47 6.90 0.71 11.59
N GLY A 48 6.85 -0.60 11.82
CA GLY A 48 7.49 -1.25 12.96
C GLY A 48 9.00 -1.00 13.04
N LEU A 49 9.70 -1.12 11.90
CA LEU A 49 11.15 -0.80 11.83
C LEU A 49 11.43 0.68 12.10
N SER A 50 10.50 1.57 11.74
CA SER A 50 10.61 3.01 12.01
C SER A 50 10.39 3.32 13.50
N VAL A 51 9.44 2.64 14.14
CA VAL A 51 9.18 2.70 15.58
C VAL A 51 10.39 2.20 16.36
N ASP A 52 10.93 1.03 16.01
CA ASP A 52 12.14 0.46 16.61
C ASP A 52 13.36 1.37 16.51
N ALA A 53 13.43 2.15 15.43
CA ALA A 53 14.54 3.09 15.19
C ALA A 53 14.32 4.48 15.81
N GLY A 54 13.12 4.78 16.35
CA GLY A 54 12.73 6.11 16.84
C GLY A 54 12.76 7.19 15.75
N ASN A 55 12.51 6.83 14.49
CA ASN A 55 12.61 7.72 13.35
C ASN A 55 11.26 8.41 13.08
N LYS A 56 11.00 9.52 13.80
CA LYS A 56 9.71 10.24 13.74
C LYS A 56 9.24 10.59 12.32
N PRO A 57 10.09 11.13 11.40
CA PRO A 57 9.65 11.36 10.03
C PRO A 57 9.20 10.11 9.29
N LEU A 58 9.85 8.96 9.50
CA LEU A 58 9.44 7.69 8.89
C LEU A 58 8.21 7.09 9.56
N ILE A 59 8.04 7.28 10.88
CA ILE A 59 6.82 6.85 11.58
C ILE A 59 5.62 7.58 10.99
N ALA A 60 5.65 8.92 10.91
CA ALA A 60 4.58 9.70 10.30
C ALA A 60 4.27 9.25 8.86
N TYR A 61 5.31 9.09 8.05
CA TYR A 61 5.18 8.66 6.66
C TYR A 61 4.48 7.29 6.56
N TYR A 62 4.90 6.30 7.38
CA TYR A 62 4.31 4.96 7.28
C TYR A 62 2.98 4.80 8.00
N ILE A 63 2.62 5.65 8.97
CA ILE A 63 1.25 5.74 9.47
C ILE A 63 0.32 6.13 8.31
N HIS A 64 0.63 7.22 7.61
CA HIS A 64 -0.13 7.66 6.46
C HIS A 64 -0.27 6.59 5.36
N GLU A 65 0.83 5.91 4.98
CA GLU A 65 0.78 4.83 3.98
C GLU A 65 -0.10 3.63 4.42
N VAL A 66 -0.14 3.35 5.73
CA VAL A 66 -1.01 2.31 6.29
C VAL A 66 -2.47 2.75 6.23
N GLU A 67 -2.78 4.00 6.52
CA GLU A 67 -4.13 4.59 6.42
C GLU A 67 -4.66 4.55 5.00
N GLU A 68 -3.90 5.03 4.02
CA GLU A 68 -4.25 4.98 2.60
C GLU A 68 -4.61 3.56 2.13
N VAL A 69 -3.86 2.56 2.59
CA VAL A 69 -4.15 1.16 2.24
C VAL A 69 -5.39 0.64 2.95
N ILE A 70 -5.63 1.04 4.21
CA ILE A 70 -6.82 0.66 4.97
C ILE A 70 -8.06 1.23 4.28
N GLU A 71 -8.07 2.52 3.90
CA GLU A 71 -9.14 3.16 3.15
C GLU A 71 -9.47 2.41 1.84
N ALA A 72 -8.42 2.02 1.08
CA ALA A 72 -8.61 1.26 -0.15
C ALA A 72 -9.20 -0.14 0.07
N ILE A 73 -8.94 -0.77 1.24
CA ILE A 73 -9.52 -2.07 1.59
C ILE A 73 -10.97 -1.91 2.07
N GLU A 74 -11.31 -0.80 2.71
CA GLU A 74 -12.67 -0.48 3.15
C GLU A 74 -13.67 -0.40 2.00
N ASP A 75 -13.23 0.00 0.82
CA ASP A 75 -14.04 0.05 -0.41
C ASP A 75 -14.34 -1.35 -0.99
N ILE A 76 -13.74 -2.40 -0.44
CA ILE A 76 -14.03 -3.78 -0.82
C ILE A 76 -15.22 -4.31 -0.01
N ASP A 77 -16.41 -4.29 -0.58
CA ASP A 77 -17.63 -4.74 0.09
C ASP A 77 -17.49 -6.17 0.62
N GLU A 78 -17.10 -7.12 -0.24
CA GLU A 78 -17.04 -8.53 0.08
C GLU A 78 -15.89 -9.24 -0.67
N ALA A 79 -15.26 -10.21 0.01
CA ALA A 79 -14.37 -11.17 -0.64
C ALA A 79 -14.60 -12.58 -0.04
N ASP A 80 -14.85 -13.57 -0.90
CA ASP A 80 -15.14 -14.97 -0.51
C ASP A 80 -16.30 -15.11 0.50
N GLY A 81 -17.33 -14.27 0.41
CA GLY A 81 -18.48 -14.27 1.32
C GLY A 81 -18.21 -13.59 2.67
N VAL A 82 -17.12 -12.85 2.80
CA VAL A 82 -16.75 -12.10 4.00
C VAL A 82 -16.87 -10.60 3.74
N PRO A 83 -17.59 -9.82 4.57
CA PRO A 83 -17.75 -8.37 4.42
C PRO A 83 -16.46 -7.66 4.88
N ILE A 84 -15.48 -7.59 4.01
CA ILE A 84 -14.11 -7.12 4.32
C ILE A 84 -14.12 -5.67 4.77
N GLY A 85 -14.77 -4.76 4.02
CA GLY A 85 -14.80 -3.34 4.35
C GLY A 85 -15.40 -3.07 5.73
N GLU A 86 -16.49 -3.78 6.09
CA GLU A 86 -17.10 -3.67 7.43
C GLU A 86 -16.13 -4.12 8.54
N LEU A 87 -15.41 -5.25 8.34
CA LEU A 87 -14.44 -5.74 9.30
C LEU A 87 -13.28 -4.76 9.50
N VAL A 88 -12.82 -4.13 8.43
CA VAL A 88 -11.73 -3.16 8.47
C VAL A 88 -12.16 -1.92 9.25
N LYS A 89 -13.33 -1.36 8.95
CA LYS A 89 -13.93 -0.22 9.69
C LYS A 89 -14.14 -0.51 11.17
N GLU A 90 -14.57 -1.72 11.51
CA GLU A 90 -14.80 -2.10 12.91
C GLU A 90 -13.50 -2.28 13.71
N ILE A 91 -12.43 -2.79 13.07
CA ILE A 91 -11.28 -3.34 13.79
C ILE A 91 -9.98 -2.57 13.50
N LEU A 92 -9.67 -2.29 12.24
CA LEU A 92 -8.38 -1.67 11.86
C LEU A 92 -8.40 -0.16 11.96
N GLU A 93 -9.41 0.49 11.43
CA GLU A 93 -9.54 1.95 11.42
C GLU A 93 -9.36 2.55 12.83
N PRO A 94 -10.13 2.17 13.89
CA PRO A 94 -9.95 2.76 15.20
C PRO A 94 -8.59 2.45 15.84
N THR A 95 -7.91 1.41 15.35
CA THR A 95 -6.59 1.03 15.87
C THR A 95 -5.48 1.88 15.27
N VAL A 96 -5.57 2.21 13.98
CA VAL A 96 -4.60 3.09 13.33
C VAL A 96 -4.81 4.54 13.77
N GLU A 97 -6.05 5.00 13.92
CA GLU A 97 -6.36 6.32 14.51
C GLU A 97 -5.76 6.49 15.92
N SER A 98 -5.84 5.44 16.76
CA SER A 98 -5.21 5.45 18.09
C SER A 98 -3.69 5.56 18.01
N LEU A 99 -3.07 4.90 17.03
CA LEU A 99 -1.62 4.95 16.81
C LEU A 99 -1.19 6.35 16.33
N GLU A 100 -1.94 6.95 15.40
CA GLU A 100 -1.71 8.32 14.94
C GLU A 100 -1.81 9.31 16.10
N ALA A 101 -2.89 9.28 16.88
CA ALA A 101 -3.07 10.14 18.05
C ALA A 101 -1.94 9.98 19.09
N SER A 102 -1.42 8.77 19.30
CA SER A 102 -0.28 8.52 20.17
C SER A 102 1.01 9.13 19.61
N PHE A 103 1.21 9.03 18.29
CA PHE A 103 2.34 9.64 17.62
C PHE A 103 2.29 11.19 17.70
N GLU A 104 1.14 11.80 17.45
CA GLU A 104 0.93 13.25 17.55
C GLU A 104 1.15 13.77 18.98
N SER A 105 0.77 12.99 19.99
CA SER A 105 1.02 13.34 21.39
C SER A 105 2.51 13.30 21.78
N GLY A 106 3.35 12.68 20.97
CA GLY A 106 4.79 12.50 21.22
C GLY A 106 5.12 11.42 22.25
N ASP A 107 4.15 10.59 22.65
CA ASP A 107 4.33 9.50 23.63
C ASP A 107 4.88 8.24 22.93
N GLU A 108 6.20 8.11 22.90
CA GLU A 108 6.89 7.00 22.23
C GLU A 108 6.52 5.62 22.79
N LEU A 109 6.22 5.51 24.10
CA LEU A 109 5.79 4.25 24.71
C LEU A 109 4.40 3.85 24.25
N ARG A 110 3.52 4.83 24.08
CA ARG A 110 2.17 4.57 23.54
C ARG A 110 2.24 4.21 22.05
N VAL A 111 3.06 4.87 21.27
CA VAL A 111 3.29 4.53 19.85
C VAL A 111 3.71 3.07 19.70
N ASP A 112 4.66 2.60 20.51
CA ASP A 112 5.08 1.20 20.49
C ASP A 112 3.95 0.23 20.89
N ALA A 113 3.19 0.58 21.94
CA ALA A 113 2.05 -0.22 22.37
C ALA A 113 0.93 -0.27 21.34
N ASP A 114 0.61 0.86 20.71
CA ASP A 114 -0.44 0.96 19.69
C ASP A 114 -0.03 0.27 18.38
N TYR A 115 1.25 0.32 18.02
CA TYR A 115 1.76 -0.50 16.91
C TYR A 115 1.55 -2.00 17.17
N ASN A 116 1.84 -2.49 18.38
CA ASN A 116 1.57 -3.90 18.73
C ASN A 116 0.07 -4.22 18.72
N ARG A 117 -0.77 -3.25 19.10
CA ARG A 117 -2.24 -3.37 19.03
C ARG A 117 -2.72 -3.48 17.58
N LEU A 118 -2.13 -2.72 16.64
CA LEU A 118 -2.41 -2.83 15.22
C LEU A 118 -2.12 -4.25 14.69
N LEU A 119 -1.00 -4.87 15.08
CA LEU A 119 -0.70 -6.26 14.69
C LEU A 119 -1.75 -7.23 15.26
N GLY A 120 -2.19 -7.00 16.51
CA GLY A 120 -3.29 -7.76 17.10
C GLY A 120 -4.61 -7.61 16.35
N ALA A 121 -4.93 -6.40 15.88
CA ALA A 121 -6.12 -6.10 15.09
C ALA A 121 -6.08 -6.82 13.72
N CYS A 122 -4.92 -6.87 13.05
CA CYS A 122 -4.74 -7.68 11.83
C CYS A 122 -5.11 -9.14 12.07
N ASN A 123 -4.62 -9.73 13.16
CA ASN A 123 -4.92 -11.13 13.50
C ASN A 123 -6.41 -11.34 13.84
N GLN A 124 -7.01 -10.40 14.54
CA GLN A 124 -8.46 -10.44 14.85
C GLN A 124 -9.30 -10.39 13.56
N CYS A 125 -8.96 -9.54 12.60
CA CYS A 125 -9.61 -9.52 11.28
C CYS A 125 -9.47 -10.86 10.58
N HIS A 126 -8.27 -11.45 10.55
CA HIS A 126 -8.02 -12.75 9.92
C HIS A 126 -8.85 -13.86 10.58
N GLU A 127 -9.00 -13.86 11.91
CA GLU A 127 -9.86 -14.82 12.62
C GLU A 127 -11.33 -14.67 12.21
N LYS A 128 -11.86 -13.43 12.21
CA LYS A 128 -13.25 -13.15 11.80
C LYS A 128 -13.49 -13.46 10.31
N ALA A 129 -12.48 -13.31 9.47
CA ALA A 129 -12.52 -13.67 8.06
C ALA A 129 -12.34 -15.18 7.79
N ASN A 130 -12.35 -16.04 8.83
CA ASN A 130 -12.10 -17.48 8.72
C ASN A 130 -10.72 -17.82 8.10
N ARG A 131 -9.71 -17.00 8.40
CA ARG A 131 -8.31 -17.19 7.98
C ARG A 131 -7.34 -17.18 9.19
N PRO A 132 -7.61 -17.93 10.29
CA PRO A 132 -6.80 -17.85 11.52
C PRO A 132 -5.35 -18.35 11.35
N TYR A 133 -5.04 -18.96 10.21
CA TYR A 133 -3.69 -19.40 9.84
C TYR A 133 -2.83 -18.27 9.25
N LEU A 134 -3.42 -17.10 8.92
CA LEU A 134 -2.69 -15.90 8.52
C LEU A 134 -2.32 -15.10 9.76
N ILE A 135 -1.15 -15.39 10.31
CA ILE A 135 -0.70 -14.75 11.55
C ILE A 135 0.33 -13.67 11.21
N VAL A 136 0.05 -12.46 11.68
CA VAL A 136 0.95 -11.31 11.58
C VAL A 136 1.72 -11.17 12.89
N GLU A 137 3.04 -11.08 12.80
CA GLU A 137 3.94 -10.96 13.95
C GLU A 137 4.89 -9.77 13.76
N ARG A 138 5.32 -9.16 14.88
CA ARG A 138 6.35 -8.12 14.85
C ARG A 138 7.68 -8.72 14.39
N ARG A 139 8.29 -8.06 13.41
CA ARG A 139 9.60 -8.44 12.88
C ARG A 139 10.58 -7.26 13.04
N HIS A 140 11.80 -7.56 13.46
CA HIS A 140 12.86 -6.57 13.68
C HIS A 140 13.97 -6.63 12.62
N ASP A 141 13.96 -7.64 11.76
CA ASP A 141 14.89 -7.77 10.64
C ASP A 141 14.50 -6.83 9.49
N ASN A 142 15.49 -6.17 8.92
CA ASN A 142 15.30 -5.25 7.79
C ASN A 142 15.70 -5.92 6.47
N PRO A 143 14.73 -6.47 5.69
CA PRO A 143 14.99 -7.06 4.39
C PRO A 143 15.05 -6.02 3.25
N TYR A 144 14.84 -4.73 3.57
CA TYR A 144 14.76 -3.66 2.60
C TYR A 144 16.11 -2.98 2.38
N MET A 145 16.30 -2.38 1.21
CA MET A 145 17.46 -1.52 0.93
C MET A 145 17.40 -0.17 1.68
N GLN A 146 16.32 0.09 2.40
CA GLN A 146 16.07 1.33 3.15
C GLN A 146 16.76 1.27 4.52
N ARG A 147 17.34 2.41 4.93
CA ARG A 147 17.85 2.62 6.28
C ARG A 147 16.76 3.28 7.14
N PHE A 148 16.44 2.68 8.29
CA PHE A 148 15.44 3.19 9.22
C PHE A 148 16.04 4.11 10.31
N LYS A 149 17.30 3.95 10.68
CA LYS A 149 17.94 4.86 11.65
C LYS A 149 17.96 6.30 11.12
N PRO A 150 17.61 7.30 11.97
CA PRO A 150 17.67 8.71 11.58
C PRO A 150 19.03 9.11 11.02
N SER A 151 19.06 9.97 9.99
CA SER A 151 20.30 10.60 9.57
C SER A 151 20.61 11.77 10.50
N ARG A 152 21.89 12.01 10.78
CA ARG A 152 22.30 13.13 11.63
C ARG A 152 21.81 14.51 11.12
N ALA A 153 21.51 14.63 9.84
CA ALA A 153 21.03 15.88 9.24
C ALA A 153 19.57 16.24 9.60
N VAL A 154 18.76 15.26 10.07
CA VAL A 154 17.36 15.49 10.45
C VAL A 154 17.21 15.63 11.98
N ALA A 155 18.25 15.31 12.75
CA ALA A 155 18.23 15.29 14.22
C ALA A 155 18.39 16.68 14.87
N SER A 156 18.45 17.78 14.11
CA SER A 156 18.52 19.12 14.67
C SER A 156 17.66 20.11 13.89
N PRO A 157 16.44 20.45 14.36
CA PRO A 157 15.96 21.79 14.14
C PRO A 157 16.89 22.68 14.99
N ALA A 158 17.68 23.54 14.32
CA ALA A 158 18.42 24.57 14.98
C ALA A 158 17.45 25.34 15.89
N ALA A 159 17.76 25.35 17.20
CA ALA A 159 17.19 26.31 18.10
C ALA A 159 17.78 27.68 17.72
N GLU A 160 16.97 28.55 17.16
CA GLU A 160 17.13 30.00 17.22
C GLU A 160 15.93 30.62 17.89
#